data_bcd4d56e87b233cf2ccbfde6b641aeb5
#
_entry.id   bcd4d56e87b233cf2ccbfde6b641aeb5
#
_cell.length_a   1.000
_cell.length_b   1.000
_cell.length_c   1.000
_cell.angle_alpha   90.00
_cell.angle_beta   90.00
_cell.angle_gamma   90.00
#
_symmetry.space_group_name_H-M   'P 1'
#
loop_
_entity.id
_entity.type
_entity.pdbx_description
1 polymer ?
#
loop_
_entity_poly.entity_id
_entity_poly.type
_entity_poly.pdbx_seq_one_letter_code
_entity_poly.pdbx_strand_id
1 'polypeptide(L)'
;MSTEPEFEIPDDGRDSEAPTEQDDDAALDAYSQIVIRVAESVTPHVAAIEMTSARRNGQLRVGSGSAVVFTGDGYMLTNAHVVAGIQSGRAVFANGKQTDVELVGADPLSDLAVVRGLKPTPPPAILGNADSLRVGQLVIAVGNPLGLAGSVTAGVVSGLGRSIPVRAGEHRRVIEDVIQTDAALNPGNSGGALADTRGRIVGINTAIAGLGLGLAVPINRTTQRIIASLLKDGRVRRAYLGLVSTPIPLDASAVVRTGQKEGLRVVEVIAGSPAELSGLQPGDLVLRAQGRAVSSAESLQKLLFAEAIGEPFPLTVLRDGKTVQLIAVPSEMSQQ
;
A
#
# COMPACT_ATOMS: atom_id res chain seq x y z
N MET A 1 36.86 -41.49 16.17
CA MET A 1 36.47 -40.69 17.36
C MET A 1 36.40 -39.25 16.88
N SER A 2 35.23 -38.80 16.61
CA SER A 2 34.96 -37.43 16.13
C SER A 2 34.40 -36.65 17.32
N THR A 3 35.15 -35.67 17.80
CA THR A 3 34.73 -34.78 18.90
C THR A 3 33.89 -33.66 18.28
N GLU A 4 32.57 -33.66 18.57
CA GLU A 4 31.71 -32.54 18.30
C GLU A 4 32.10 -31.33 19.17
N PRO A 5 32.07 -30.10 18.65
CA PRO A 5 32.33 -28.92 19.47
C PRO A 5 31.11 -28.64 20.37
N GLU A 6 31.31 -28.69 21.68
CA GLU A 6 30.35 -28.15 22.65
C GLU A 6 30.25 -26.64 22.51
N PHE A 7 29.03 -26.15 22.25
CA PHE A 7 28.70 -24.72 22.23
C PHE A 7 28.29 -24.32 23.67
N GLU A 8 29.18 -23.66 24.41
CA GLU A 8 28.82 -23.01 25.68
C GLU A 8 28.00 -21.76 25.39
N ILE A 9 26.75 -21.76 25.85
CA ILE A 9 25.88 -20.55 25.87
C ILE A 9 26.34 -19.73 27.09
N PRO A 10 26.75 -18.48 26.93
CA PRO A 10 27.10 -17.63 28.08
C PRO A 10 25.85 -17.45 28.96
N ASP A 11 25.96 -17.75 30.22
CA ASP A 11 24.98 -17.43 31.24
C ASP A 11 24.95 -15.90 31.41
N ASP A 12 23.94 -15.25 30.92
CA ASP A 12 23.74 -13.78 30.89
C ASP A 12 23.28 -13.24 32.26
N GLY A 13 23.34 -13.99 33.33
CA GLY A 13 23.19 -13.47 34.70
C GLY A 13 22.04 -12.51 34.99
N ARG A 14 21.04 -12.40 34.08
CA ARG A 14 19.82 -11.66 34.31
C ARG A 14 18.75 -12.62 34.83
N ASP A 15 18.59 -12.63 36.15
CA ASP A 15 17.34 -13.12 36.76
C ASP A 15 16.20 -12.25 36.27
N SER A 16 15.70 -12.52 35.04
CA SER A 16 14.36 -12.07 34.66
C SER A 16 13.40 -13.02 35.36
N GLU A 17 12.81 -12.58 36.47
CA GLU A 17 11.66 -13.27 37.05
C GLU A 17 10.67 -13.55 35.89
N ALA A 18 10.32 -14.82 35.68
CA ALA A 18 9.31 -15.20 34.72
C ALA A 18 8.00 -14.49 35.08
N PRO A 19 7.24 -13.95 34.08
CA PRO A 19 5.97 -13.30 34.34
C PRO A 19 5.08 -14.18 35.19
N THR A 20 4.40 -13.61 36.19
CA THR A 20 3.45 -14.35 37.00
C THR A 20 2.16 -14.57 36.24
N GLU A 21 1.35 -15.60 36.61
CA GLU A 21 0.02 -15.81 36.00
C GLU A 21 -0.87 -14.54 36.08
N GLN A 22 -0.71 -13.71 37.10
CA GLN A 22 -1.43 -12.44 37.23
C GLN A 22 -0.95 -11.38 36.22
N ASP A 23 0.33 -11.38 35.86
CA ASP A 23 0.88 -10.47 34.82
C ASP A 23 0.41 -10.90 33.43
N ASP A 24 0.26 -12.20 33.18
CA ASP A 24 -0.28 -12.75 31.93
C ASP A 24 -1.77 -12.45 31.78
N ASP A 25 -2.56 -12.60 32.84
CA ASP A 25 -4.00 -12.25 32.84
C ASP A 25 -4.21 -10.74 32.63
N ALA A 26 -3.38 -9.89 33.24
CA ALA A 26 -3.44 -8.44 33.06
C ALA A 26 -3.03 -8.04 31.63
N ALA A 27 -2.07 -8.73 31.03
CA ALA A 27 -1.65 -8.49 29.65
C ALA A 27 -2.72 -8.93 28.63
N LEU A 28 -3.37 -10.07 28.85
CA LEU A 28 -4.50 -10.56 28.03
C LEU A 28 -5.68 -9.59 28.10
N ASP A 29 -6.01 -9.08 29.28
CA ASP A 29 -7.09 -8.10 29.46
C ASP A 29 -6.77 -6.78 28.74
N ALA A 30 -5.54 -6.29 28.83
CA ALA A 30 -5.09 -5.09 28.13
C ALA A 30 -5.17 -5.25 26.59
N TYR A 31 -4.79 -6.42 26.06
CA TYR A 31 -4.91 -6.72 24.63
C TYR A 31 -6.38 -6.70 24.20
N SER A 32 -7.25 -7.39 24.91
CA SER A 32 -8.68 -7.45 24.60
C SER A 32 -9.33 -6.07 24.64
N GLN A 33 -9.03 -5.27 25.67
CA GLN A 33 -9.51 -3.89 25.79
C GLN A 33 -9.09 -3.00 24.61
N ILE A 34 -7.85 -3.14 24.12
CA ILE A 34 -7.39 -2.40 22.95
C ILE A 34 -8.18 -2.80 21.71
N VAL A 35 -8.32 -4.11 21.47
CA VAL A 35 -9.03 -4.62 20.28
C VAL A 35 -10.50 -4.22 20.30
N ILE A 36 -11.18 -4.36 21.44
CA ILE A 36 -12.59 -3.96 21.62
C ILE A 36 -12.77 -2.46 21.35
N ARG A 37 -11.97 -1.63 22.00
CA ARG A 37 -12.04 -0.17 21.83
C ARG A 37 -11.82 0.27 20.37
N VAL A 38 -10.83 -0.32 19.69
CA VAL A 38 -10.57 -0.03 18.28
C VAL A 38 -11.70 -0.53 17.40
N ALA A 39 -12.23 -1.73 17.65
CA ALA A 39 -13.38 -2.25 16.93
C ALA A 39 -14.60 -1.33 17.04
N GLU A 40 -14.97 -0.94 18.27
CA GLU A 40 -16.08 -0.03 18.52
C GLU A 40 -15.89 1.35 17.86
N SER A 41 -14.67 1.87 17.87
CA SER A 41 -14.38 3.20 17.28
C SER A 41 -14.32 3.18 15.76
N VAL A 42 -13.90 2.07 15.11
CA VAL A 42 -13.66 2.02 13.66
C VAL A 42 -14.84 1.43 12.89
N THR A 43 -15.51 0.39 13.43
CA THR A 43 -16.61 -0.29 12.73
C THR A 43 -17.72 0.65 12.21
N PRO A 44 -18.14 1.70 12.94
CA PRO A 44 -19.18 2.59 12.45
C PRO A 44 -18.83 3.34 11.16
N HIS A 45 -17.54 3.47 10.84
CA HIS A 45 -17.02 4.18 9.67
C HIS A 45 -16.76 3.26 8.47
N VAL A 46 -16.94 1.93 8.64
CA VAL A 46 -16.68 0.92 7.60
C VAL A 46 -17.99 0.39 7.05
N ALA A 47 -18.20 0.58 5.74
CA ALA A 47 -19.35 0.05 5.01
C ALA A 47 -18.99 -1.25 4.29
N ALA A 48 -19.96 -2.14 4.12
CA ALA A 48 -19.96 -3.10 3.03
C ALA A 48 -20.29 -2.35 1.74
N ILE A 49 -19.56 -2.59 0.64
CA ILE A 49 -19.93 -2.06 -0.66
C ILE A 49 -20.19 -3.18 -1.66
N GLU A 50 -21.24 -2.99 -2.45
CA GLU A 50 -21.57 -3.82 -3.58
C GLU A 50 -21.70 -2.93 -4.82
N MET A 51 -20.78 -3.13 -5.75
CA MET A 51 -20.72 -2.38 -7.00
C MET A 51 -21.30 -3.24 -8.12
N THR A 52 -22.21 -2.71 -8.93
CA THR A 52 -22.89 -3.48 -9.97
C THR A 52 -22.86 -2.76 -11.31
N SER A 53 -22.67 -3.52 -12.38
CA SER A 53 -22.76 -3.03 -13.75
C SER A 53 -23.30 -4.12 -14.67
N ALA A 54 -24.20 -3.76 -15.59
CA ALA A 54 -24.66 -4.65 -16.63
C ALA A 54 -23.59 -4.78 -17.73
N ARG A 55 -23.21 -6.02 -18.10
CA ARG A 55 -22.38 -6.28 -19.28
C ARG A 55 -23.24 -6.26 -20.56
N ARG A 56 -22.58 -6.02 -21.71
CA ARG A 56 -23.23 -6.07 -23.04
C ARG A 56 -23.97 -7.38 -23.35
N ASN A 57 -23.59 -8.49 -22.70
CA ASN A 57 -24.22 -9.81 -22.83
C ASN A 57 -25.33 -10.07 -21.81
N GLY A 58 -25.77 -9.04 -21.05
CA GLY A 58 -26.82 -9.16 -20.02
C GLY A 58 -26.36 -9.75 -18.69
N GLN A 59 -25.09 -10.19 -18.56
CA GLN A 59 -24.55 -10.63 -17.28
C GLN A 59 -24.25 -9.44 -16.38
N LEU A 60 -24.56 -9.56 -15.09
CA LEU A 60 -24.14 -8.60 -14.07
C LEU A 60 -22.65 -8.80 -13.73
N ARG A 61 -21.91 -7.71 -13.73
CA ARG A 61 -20.62 -7.66 -13.08
C ARG A 61 -20.85 -7.14 -11.65
N VAL A 62 -20.37 -7.89 -10.67
CA VAL A 62 -20.49 -7.54 -9.25
C VAL A 62 -19.08 -7.44 -8.68
N GLY A 63 -18.79 -6.33 -8.03
CA GLY A 63 -17.63 -6.16 -7.18
C GLY A 63 -18.11 -5.99 -5.75
N SER A 64 -17.56 -6.74 -4.80
CA SER A 64 -17.92 -6.65 -3.39
C SER A 64 -16.69 -6.47 -2.52
N GLY A 65 -16.85 -5.72 -1.43
CA GLY A 65 -15.79 -5.43 -0.48
C GLY A 65 -16.26 -4.51 0.63
N SER A 66 -15.31 -3.83 1.22
CA SER A 66 -15.56 -2.80 2.23
C SER A 66 -15.13 -1.43 1.74
N ALA A 67 -15.57 -0.38 2.42
CA ALA A 67 -15.12 0.98 2.20
C ALA A 67 -15.07 1.75 3.52
N VAL A 68 -14.14 2.71 3.64
CA VAL A 68 -13.93 3.51 4.84
C VAL A 68 -14.32 4.96 4.57
N VAL A 69 -15.26 5.50 5.32
CA VAL A 69 -15.63 6.95 5.26
C VAL A 69 -14.45 7.77 5.76
N PHE A 70 -13.95 8.71 4.97
CA PHE A 70 -12.80 9.54 5.36
C PHE A 70 -13.05 11.05 5.28
N THR A 71 -14.23 11.47 4.78
CA THR A 71 -14.65 12.89 4.78
C THR A 71 -16.07 13.06 5.26
N GLY A 72 -16.41 14.26 5.78
CA GLY A 72 -17.74 14.55 6.28
C GLY A 72 -18.83 14.69 5.21
N ASP A 73 -18.45 14.87 3.97
CA ASP A 73 -19.33 14.94 2.79
C ASP A 73 -19.49 13.59 2.05
N GLY A 74 -19.08 12.50 2.71
CA GLY A 74 -19.43 11.14 2.33
C GLY A 74 -18.49 10.46 1.33
N TYR A 75 -17.26 10.97 1.15
CA TYR A 75 -16.26 10.22 0.40
C TYR A 75 -15.72 9.03 1.21
N MET A 76 -15.54 7.91 0.52
CA MET A 76 -15.06 6.66 1.10
C MET A 76 -13.88 6.11 0.29
N LEU A 77 -12.88 5.57 1.00
CA LEU A 77 -11.76 4.83 0.41
C LEU A 77 -12.12 3.36 0.30
N THR A 78 -11.74 2.75 -0.82
CA THR A 78 -11.84 1.31 -1.08
C THR A 78 -10.69 0.88 -2.00
N ASN A 79 -10.67 -0.39 -2.44
CA ASN A 79 -9.68 -0.84 -3.41
C ASN A 79 -10.16 -0.65 -4.86
N ALA A 80 -9.20 -0.39 -5.75
CA ALA A 80 -9.49 -0.25 -7.18
C ALA A 80 -10.05 -1.55 -7.79
N HIS A 81 -9.60 -2.72 -7.34
CA HIS A 81 -10.11 -4.00 -7.83
C HIS A 81 -11.57 -4.25 -7.45
N VAL A 82 -12.06 -3.69 -6.32
CA VAL A 82 -13.46 -3.81 -5.88
C VAL A 82 -14.39 -3.05 -6.84
N VAL A 83 -13.96 -1.90 -7.33
CA VAL A 83 -14.75 -1.03 -8.21
C VAL A 83 -14.44 -1.20 -9.70
N ALA A 84 -13.54 -2.11 -10.07
CA ALA A 84 -13.00 -2.22 -11.42
C ALA A 84 -14.07 -2.35 -12.50
N GLY A 85 -14.17 -1.35 -13.40
CA GLY A 85 -15.12 -1.31 -14.52
C GLY A 85 -16.59 -1.13 -14.11
N ILE A 86 -16.85 -0.60 -12.93
CA ILE A 86 -18.19 -0.37 -12.36
C ILE A 86 -18.26 1.07 -11.87
N GLN A 87 -19.36 1.78 -12.15
CA GLN A 87 -19.50 3.20 -11.84
C GLN A 87 -20.39 3.49 -10.62
N SER A 88 -21.26 2.57 -10.25
CA SER A 88 -22.23 2.78 -9.17
C SER A 88 -22.50 1.51 -8.39
N GLY A 89 -23.06 1.68 -7.20
CA GLY A 89 -23.35 0.58 -6.30
C GLY A 89 -24.08 1.03 -5.06
N ARG A 90 -23.96 0.24 -4.01
CA ARG A 90 -24.58 0.50 -2.70
C ARG A 90 -23.57 0.28 -1.59
N ALA A 91 -23.62 1.11 -0.57
CA ALA A 91 -22.92 0.95 0.70
C ALA A 91 -23.89 0.68 1.84
N VAL A 92 -23.57 -0.28 2.70
CA VAL A 92 -24.35 -0.66 3.89
C VAL A 92 -23.44 -0.58 5.10
N PHE A 93 -23.82 0.22 6.09
CA PHE A 93 -23.08 0.40 7.35
C PHE A 93 -23.55 -0.59 8.43
N ALA A 94 -22.72 -0.80 9.44
CA ALA A 94 -23.00 -1.72 10.55
C ALA A 94 -24.32 -1.43 11.31
N ASN A 95 -24.79 -0.19 11.31
CA ASN A 95 -26.06 0.23 11.89
C ASN A 95 -27.27 0.04 10.95
N GLY A 96 -27.11 -0.64 9.83
CA GLY A 96 -28.13 -0.88 8.83
C GLY A 96 -28.45 0.31 7.89
N LYS A 97 -27.83 1.49 8.10
CA LYS A 97 -27.98 2.63 7.17
C LYS A 97 -27.37 2.27 5.82
N GLN A 98 -28.02 2.73 4.75
CA GLN A 98 -27.63 2.47 3.37
C GLN A 98 -27.57 3.76 2.56
N THR A 99 -26.63 3.81 1.63
CA THR A 99 -26.53 4.87 0.62
C THR A 99 -26.17 4.26 -0.73
N ASP A 100 -26.72 4.79 -1.80
CA ASP A 100 -26.17 4.53 -3.11
C ASP A 100 -24.81 5.22 -3.22
N VAL A 101 -23.89 4.66 -3.99
CA VAL A 101 -22.54 5.18 -4.18
C VAL A 101 -22.19 5.28 -5.64
N GLU A 102 -21.40 6.29 -5.98
CA GLU A 102 -20.80 6.47 -7.28
C GLU A 102 -19.28 6.44 -7.21
N LEU A 103 -18.65 5.95 -8.29
CA LEU A 103 -17.21 5.97 -8.42
C LEU A 103 -16.73 7.40 -8.72
N VAL A 104 -15.85 7.93 -7.89
CA VAL A 104 -15.18 9.22 -8.11
C VAL A 104 -13.91 9.02 -8.93
N GLY A 105 -13.11 8.02 -8.58
CA GLY A 105 -11.89 7.69 -9.29
C GLY A 105 -11.21 6.45 -8.74
N ALA A 106 -10.35 5.85 -9.55
CA ALA A 106 -9.58 4.66 -9.17
C ALA A 106 -8.16 4.70 -9.75
N ASP A 107 -7.23 4.17 -8.99
CA ASP A 107 -5.84 3.96 -9.40
C ASP A 107 -5.48 2.48 -9.25
N PRO A 108 -5.48 1.71 -10.35
CA PRO A 108 -5.16 0.29 -10.30
C PRO A 108 -3.72 0.00 -9.83
N LEU A 109 -2.78 0.92 -10.00
CA LEU A 109 -1.38 0.69 -9.62
C LEU A 109 -1.18 0.72 -8.10
N SER A 110 -1.89 1.61 -7.39
CA SER A 110 -1.86 1.63 -5.92
C SER A 110 -2.95 0.76 -5.29
N ASP A 111 -3.87 0.22 -6.08
CA ASP A 111 -5.08 -0.47 -5.63
C ASP A 111 -5.99 0.38 -4.75
N LEU A 112 -6.03 1.69 -4.96
CA LEU A 112 -6.93 2.61 -4.26
C LEU A 112 -8.03 3.12 -5.18
N ALA A 113 -9.21 3.31 -4.60
CA ALA A 113 -10.33 4.00 -5.24
C ALA A 113 -11.06 4.88 -4.24
N VAL A 114 -11.71 5.92 -4.76
CA VAL A 114 -12.61 6.79 -4.02
C VAL A 114 -14.01 6.62 -4.59
N VAL A 115 -14.96 6.36 -3.70
CA VAL A 115 -16.40 6.38 -4.01
C VAL A 115 -17.07 7.43 -3.15
N ARG A 116 -18.23 7.93 -3.57
CA ARG A 116 -19.02 8.92 -2.85
C ARG A 116 -20.41 8.40 -2.54
N GLY A 117 -20.83 8.52 -1.28
CA GLY A 117 -22.22 8.28 -0.87
C GLY A 117 -23.15 9.39 -1.34
N LEU A 118 -24.31 9.03 -1.89
CA LEU A 118 -25.31 9.98 -2.38
C LEU A 118 -26.30 10.44 -1.30
N LYS A 119 -26.27 9.80 -0.12
CA LYS A 119 -27.01 10.15 1.09
C LYS A 119 -26.06 10.32 2.26
N PRO A 120 -26.47 10.96 3.37
CA PRO A 120 -25.63 11.16 4.54
C PRO A 120 -25.00 9.85 5.04
N THR A 121 -23.69 9.86 5.21
CA THR A 121 -22.89 8.77 5.76
C THR A 121 -22.63 8.98 7.26
N PRO A 122 -22.11 7.98 8.00
CA PRO A 122 -21.53 8.20 9.32
C PRO A 122 -20.39 9.22 9.28
N PRO A 123 -20.00 9.78 10.43
CA PRO A 123 -18.83 10.65 10.52
C PRO A 123 -17.57 10.00 9.96
N PRO A 124 -16.56 10.76 9.50
CA PRO A 124 -15.35 10.22 8.94
C PRO A 124 -14.48 9.53 9.99
N ALA A 125 -13.79 8.45 9.60
CA ALA A 125 -12.72 7.86 10.37
C ALA A 125 -11.49 8.79 10.43
N ILE A 126 -10.70 8.67 11.49
CA ILE A 126 -9.46 9.42 11.63
C ILE A 126 -8.37 8.71 10.85
N LEU A 127 -7.82 9.36 9.84
CA LEU A 127 -6.66 8.85 9.11
C LEU A 127 -5.38 9.04 9.94
N GLY A 128 -4.58 8.00 10.04
CA GLY A 128 -3.27 7.99 10.68
C GLY A 128 -2.14 8.24 9.68
N ASN A 129 -0.93 7.79 10.05
CA ASN A 129 0.25 7.85 9.20
C ASN A 129 1.04 6.53 9.30
N ALA A 130 1.09 5.79 8.21
CA ALA A 130 1.81 4.52 8.13
C ALA A 130 3.34 4.67 8.22
N ASP A 131 3.89 5.86 7.90
CA ASP A 131 5.34 6.11 7.99
C ASP A 131 5.87 5.98 9.44
N SER A 132 4.98 6.05 10.43
CA SER A 132 5.32 5.88 11.85
C SER A 132 5.21 4.44 12.37
N LEU A 133 4.74 3.51 11.54
CA LEU A 133 4.58 2.11 11.94
C LEU A 133 5.94 1.42 12.13
N ARG A 134 5.95 0.42 12.97
CA ARG A 134 7.11 -0.45 13.21
C ARG A 134 6.69 -1.91 13.13
N VAL A 135 7.58 -2.76 12.62
CA VAL A 135 7.39 -4.22 12.64
C VAL A 135 7.19 -4.67 14.10
N GLY A 136 6.23 -5.59 14.31
CA GLY A 136 5.78 -6.03 15.63
C GLY A 136 4.71 -5.17 16.28
N GLN A 137 4.35 -3.99 15.71
CA GLN A 137 3.29 -3.14 16.25
C GLN A 137 1.92 -3.77 16.01
N LEU A 138 1.06 -3.79 17.04
CA LEU A 138 -0.32 -4.28 16.97
C LEU A 138 -1.14 -3.42 15.98
N VAL A 139 -1.87 -4.10 15.12
CA VAL A 139 -2.82 -3.51 14.17
C VAL A 139 -4.11 -4.32 14.16
N ILE A 140 -5.22 -3.65 13.89
CA ILE A 140 -6.56 -4.23 13.87
C ILE A 140 -7.16 -4.01 12.49
N ALA A 141 -7.49 -5.10 11.80
CA ALA A 141 -8.19 -5.06 10.53
C ALA A 141 -9.69 -5.12 10.77
N VAL A 142 -10.40 -4.15 10.17
CA VAL A 142 -11.85 -4.01 10.24
C VAL A 142 -12.41 -4.00 8.83
N GLY A 143 -13.28 -4.94 8.54
CA GLY A 143 -14.06 -5.00 7.31
C GLY A 143 -15.54 -5.10 7.62
N ASN A 144 -16.38 -5.05 6.59
CA ASN A 144 -17.82 -5.28 6.72
C ASN A 144 -18.30 -6.19 5.59
N PRO A 145 -17.83 -7.46 5.55
CA PRO A 145 -18.31 -8.40 4.56
C PRO A 145 -19.81 -8.62 4.77
N LEU A 146 -20.59 -8.49 3.72
CA LEU A 146 -22.05 -8.76 3.71
C LEU A 146 -22.94 -7.75 4.48
N GLY A 147 -22.40 -6.67 5.05
CA GLY A 147 -23.20 -5.70 5.80
C GLY A 147 -23.75 -6.21 7.14
N LEU A 148 -23.23 -7.32 7.63
CA LEU A 148 -23.68 -8.03 8.85
C LEU A 148 -22.71 -7.79 10.03
N ALA A 149 -22.72 -6.59 10.61
CA ALA A 149 -22.04 -6.28 11.88
C ALA A 149 -20.49 -6.27 11.92
N GLY A 150 -19.83 -6.22 10.78
CA GLY A 150 -18.37 -6.06 10.74
C GLY A 150 -17.58 -7.35 10.98
N SER A 151 -16.36 -7.40 10.45
CA SER A 151 -15.36 -8.43 10.73
C SER A 151 -14.14 -7.75 11.33
N VAL A 152 -13.74 -8.16 12.52
CA VAL A 152 -12.58 -7.61 13.24
C VAL A 152 -11.57 -8.71 13.45
N THR A 153 -10.33 -8.47 13.02
CA THR A 153 -9.20 -9.34 13.27
C THR A 153 -8.02 -8.51 13.76
N ALA A 154 -7.25 -9.06 14.69
CA ALA A 154 -6.06 -8.39 15.21
C ALA A 154 -4.80 -9.17 14.85
N GLY A 155 -3.71 -8.48 14.68
CA GLY A 155 -2.40 -9.03 14.38
C GLY A 155 -1.33 -7.95 14.51
N VAL A 156 -0.13 -8.22 14.02
CA VAL A 156 0.97 -7.27 14.06
C VAL A 156 1.41 -6.86 12.66
N VAL A 157 2.11 -5.75 12.56
CA VAL A 157 2.86 -5.40 11.36
C VAL A 157 4.00 -6.39 11.17
N SER A 158 3.90 -7.27 10.17
CA SER A 158 4.90 -8.30 9.86
C SER A 158 5.99 -7.78 8.91
N GLY A 159 5.73 -6.70 8.18
CA GLY A 159 6.67 -6.07 7.25
C GLY A 159 6.14 -4.75 6.71
N LEU A 160 7.06 -3.91 6.27
CA LEU A 160 6.78 -2.60 5.69
C LEU A 160 7.58 -2.41 4.39
N GLY A 161 7.07 -1.55 3.48
CA GLY A 161 7.76 -1.17 2.25
C GLY A 161 8.00 -2.33 1.29
N ARG A 162 7.16 -3.35 1.30
CA ARG A 162 7.29 -4.50 0.39
C ARG A 162 6.50 -4.29 -0.87
N SER A 163 7.07 -4.75 -1.98
CA SER A 163 6.38 -4.82 -3.27
C SER A 163 5.96 -6.26 -3.52
N ILE A 164 4.66 -6.48 -3.68
CA ILE A 164 4.12 -7.84 -3.78
C ILE A 164 3.38 -8.01 -5.09
N PRO A 165 3.78 -9.02 -5.90
CA PRO A 165 3.03 -9.36 -7.11
C PRO A 165 1.69 -9.98 -6.72
N VAL A 166 0.61 -9.37 -7.16
CA VAL A 166 -0.75 -9.87 -6.99
C VAL A 166 -1.35 -10.26 -8.34
N ARG A 167 -2.20 -11.29 -8.34
CA ARG A 167 -2.97 -11.67 -9.51
C ARG A 167 -4.36 -11.04 -9.42
N ALA A 168 -4.74 -10.29 -10.44
CA ALA A 168 -6.09 -9.78 -10.62
C ALA A 168 -6.67 -10.34 -11.92
N GLY A 169 -7.29 -11.52 -11.83
CA GLY A 169 -7.72 -12.29 -13.01
C GLY A 169 -6.50 -12.78 -13.81
N GLU A 170 -6.44 -12.48 -15.11
CA GLU A 170 -5.34 -12.84 -16.02
C GLU A 170 -4.13 -11.89 -15.91
N HIS A 171 -4.28 -10.75 -15.24
CA HIS A 171 -3.22 -9.75 -15.13
C HIS A 171 -2.41 -9.93 -13.85
N ARG A 172 -1.08 -9.87 -14.01
CA ARG A 172 -0.14 -9.74 -12.89
C ARG A 172 0.13 -8.25 -12.68
N ARG A 173 -0.05 -7.79 -11.45
CA ARG A 173 0.37 -6.44 -11.05
C ARG A 173 1.22 -6.54 -9.79
N VAL A 174 2.01 -5.50 -9.53
CA VAL A 174 2.75 -5.35 -8.29
C VAL A 174 2.10 -4.23 -7.52
N ILE A 175 1.66 -4.50 -6.29
CA ILE A 175 1.28 -3.46 -5.35
C ILE A 175 2.52 -3.14 -4.55
N GLU A 176 2.91 -1.87 -4.57
CA GLU A 176 4.15 -1.39 -3.95
C GLU A 176 3.87 -0.76 -2.59
N ASP A 177 4.91 -0.72 -1.74
CA ASP A 177 4.91 -0.05 -0.44
C ASP A 177 3.81 -0.56 0.52
N VAL A 178 3.48 -1.86 0.49
CA VAL A 178 2.41 -2.40 1.31
C VAL A 178 2.83 -2.61 2.76
N ILE A 179 1.86 -2.47 3.67
CA ILE A 179 1.93 -2.99 5.03
C ILE A 179 1.59 -4.47 4.95
N GLN A 180 2.48 -5.33 5.44
CA GLN A 180 2.19 -6.74 5.65
C GLN A 180 1.78 -6.97 7.10
N THR A 181 0.73 -7.76 7.32
CA THR A 181 0.23 -8.14 8.65
C THR A 181 -0.18 -9.61 8.67
N ASP A 182 -0.17 -10.22 9.83
CA ASP A 182 -0.74 -11.54 10.10
C ASP A 182 -2.19 -11.47 10.58
N ALA A 183 -2.75 -10.26 10.75
CA ALA A 183 -4.20 -10.10 10.94
C ALA A 183 -4.94 -10.78 9.79
N ALA A 184 -5.83 -11.70 10.11
CA ALA A 184 -6.54 -12.50 9.12
C ALA A 184 -7.44 -11.60 8.24
N LEU A 185 -7.15 -11.53 6.94
CA LEU A 185 -7.99 -10.86 5.97
C LEU A 185 -8.79 -11.90 5.18
N ASN A 186 -10.09 -11.83 5.27
CA ASN A 186 -11.02 -12.71 4.55
C ASN A 186 -11.64 -11.97 3.35
N PRO A 187 -12.19 -12.69 2.36
CA PRO A 187 -12.97 -12.08 1.29
C PRO A 187 -14.05 -11.14 1.86
N GLY A 188 -14.14 -9.93 1.31
CA GLY A 188 -15.02 -8.87 1.82
C GLY A 188 -14.32 -7.85 2.76
N ASN A 189 -13.17 -8.18 3.33
CA ASN A 189 -12.37 -7.20 4.10
C ASN A 189 -11.57 -6.24 3.20
N SER A 190 -11.42 -6.56 1.91
CA SER A 190 -10.77 -5.65 0.94
C SER A 190 -11.49 -4.31 0.88
N GLY A 191 -10.73 -3.22 0.94
CA GLY A 191 -11.26 -1.85 1.04
C GLY A 191 -11.61 -1.41 2.46
N GLY A 192 -11.59 -2.33 3.44
CA GLY A 192 -11.77 -2.02 4.85
C GLY A 192 -10.53 -1.37 5.49
N ALA A 193 -10.63 -1.08 6.75
CA ALA A 193 -9.63 -0.37 7.53
C ALA A 193 -8.56 -1.30 8.12
N LEU A 194 -7.29 -0.90 8.06
CA LEU A 194 -6.26 -1.35 8.99
C LEU A 194 -6.00 -0.21 9.96
N ALA A 195 -6.29 -0.42 11.25
CA ALA A 195 -6.18 0.59 12.29
C ALA A 195 -5.01 0.33 13.24
N ASP A 196 -4.43 1.41 13.78
CA ASP A 196 -3.51 1.32 14.92
C ASP A 196 -4.27 1.17 16.25
N THR A 197 -3.54 0.99 17.35
CA THR A 197 -4.11 0.84 18.71
C THR A 197 -4.88 2.06 19.22
N ARG A 198 -4.85 3.17 18.49
CA ARG A 198 -5.60 4.40 18.78
C ARG A 198 -6.83 4.55 17.90
N GLY A 199 -7.17 3.55 17.07
CA GLY A 199 -8.30 3.61 16.14
C GLY A 199 -8.05 4.50 14.91
N ARG A 200 -6.82 4.92 14.64
CA ARG A 200 -6.48 5.69 13.44
C ARG A 200 -6.22 4.74 12.28
N ILE A 201 -6.75 5.04 11.11
CA ILE A 201 -6.62 4.22 9.92
C ILE A 201 -5.22 4.43 9.33
N VAL A 202 -4.38 3.42 9.41
CA VAL A 202 -3.00 3.43 8.90
C VAL A 202 -2.88 2.73 7.56
N GLY A 203 -3.91 1.99 7.13
CA GLY A 203 -3.93 1.32 5.84
C GLY A 203 -5.35 0.97 5.38
N ILE A 204 -5.48 0.67 4.09
CA ILE A 204 -6.67 0.10 3.48
C ILE A 204 -6.37 -1.36 3.16
N ASN A 205 -7.12 -2.28 3.79
CA ASN A 205 -6.94 -3.72 3.61
C ASN A 205 -7.10 -4.07 2.14
N THR A 206 -6.20 -4.88 1.59
CA THR A 206 -6.30 -5.38 0.23
C THR A 206 -6.23 -6.91 0.23
N ALA A 207 -6.99 -7.55 -0.67
CA ALA A 207 -7.06 -9.00 -0.71
C ALA A 207 -5.75 -9.63 -1.15
N ILE A 208 -5.48 -10.72 -0.54
CA ILE A 208 -4.26 -11.48 -0.50
C ILE A 208 -3.98 -12.25 -1.78
N ALA A 209 -2.70 -12.39 -2.06
CA ALA A 209 -2.14 -13.47 -2.85
C ALA A 209 -1.70 -14.61 -1.92
N GLY A 210 -2.61 -15.51 -1.55
CA GLY A 210 -2.29 -16.82 -0.95
C GLY A 210 -1.65 -16.84 0.44
N LEU A 211 -1.91 -17.93 1.22
CA LEU A 211 -1.19 -18.34 2.44
C LEU A 211 -1.07 -17.29 3.57
N GLY A 212 -2.20 -16.84 4.14
CA GLY A 212 -2.18 -16.24 5.49
C GLY A 212 -1.50 -14.88 5.64
N LEU A 213 -1.15 -14.20 4.54
CA LEU A 213 -0.52 -12.88 4.57
C LEU A 213 -1.55 -11.80 4.27
N GLY A 214 -1.90 -11.03 5.28
CA GLY A 214 -2.69 -9.80 5.13
C GLY A 214 -1.83 -8.69 4.53
N LEU A 215 -2.40 -7.95 3.57
CA LEU A 215 -1.77 -6.78 2.97
C LEU A 215 -2.68 -5.57 3.12
N ALA A 216 -2.10 -4.41 3.33
CA ALA A 216 -2.84 -3.15 3.29
C ALA A 216 -2.04 -2.08 2.53
N VAL A 217 -2.76 -1.27 1.77
CA VAL A 217 -2.20 -0.06 1.14
C VAL A 217 -2.02 0.99 2.24
N PRO A 218 -0.80 1.50 2.49
CA PRO A 218 -0.54 2.38 3.61
C PRO A 218 -1.20 3.76 3.43
N ILE A 219 -1.66 4.36 4.51
CA ILE A 219 -2.02 5.77 4.54
C ILE A 219 -0.76 6.58 4.87
N ASN A 220 -0.13 7.14 3.85
CA ASN A 220 1.08 7.94 3.95
C ASN A 220 1.03 9.14 2.99
N ARG A 221 2.10 9.92 2.90
CA ARG A 221 2.16 11.08 2.01
C ARG A 221 1.90 10.73 0.54
N THR A 222 2.38 9.58 0.06
CA THR A 222 2.17 9.14 -1.34
C THR A 222 0.70 8.85 -1.60
N THR A 223 0.05 8.08 -0.73
CA THR A 223 -1.37 7.73 -0.88
C THR A 223 -2.27 8.94 -0.67
N GLN A 224 -1.92 9.88 0.19
CA GLN A 224 -2.65 11.16 0.32
C GLN A 224 -2.62 11.97 -1.00
N ARG A 225 -1.49 11.99 -1.73
CA ARG A 225 -1.41 12.61 -3.08
C ARG A 225 -2.28 11.87 -4.10
N ILE A 226 -2.28 10.53 -4.05
CA ILE A 226 -3.15 9.69 -4.89
C ILE A 226 -4.62 10.02 -4.62
N ILE A 227 -5.04 10.03 -3.35
CA ILE A 227 -6.42 10.37 -2.95
C ILE A 227 -6.80 11.77 -3.45
N ALA A 228 -5.92 12.77 -3.27
CA ALA A 228 -6.17 14.13 -3.76
C ALA A 228 -6.33 14.18 -5.29
N SER A 229 -5.53 13.42 -6.05
CA SER A 229 -5.66 13.30 -7.50
C SER A 229 -6.96 12.62 -7.91
N LEU A 230 -7.37 11.55 -7.20
CA LEU A 230 -8.65 10.87 -7.46
C LEU A 230 -9.85 11.78 -7.20
N LEU A 231 -9.81 12.59 -6.13
CA LEU A 231 -10.86 13.56 -5.81
C LEU A 231 -10.95 14.68 -6.85
N LYS A 232 -9.80 15.15 -7.34
CA LYS A 232 -9.71 16.29 -8.27
C LYS A 232 -10.00 15.89 -9.72
N ASP A 233 -9.31 14.83 -10.19
CA ASP A 233 -9.21 14.49 -11.60
C ASP A 233 -9.87 13.15 -11.95
N GLY A 234 -10.39 12.41 -10.96
CA GLY A 234 -10.94 11.06 -11.11
C GLY A 234 -9.90 9.98 -11.44
N ARG A 235 -8.64 10.38 -11.60
CA ARG A 235 -7.52 9.49 -11.95
C ARG A 235 -6.20 10.00 -11.43
N VAL A 236 -5.22 9.11 -11.35
CA VAL A 236 -3.83 9.49 -11.06
C VAL A 236 -3.06 9.58 -12.36
N ARG A 237 -2.55 10.77 -12.66
CA ARG A 237 -1.62 10.97 -13.78
C ARG A 237 -0.22 10.61 -13.32
N ARG A 238 0.45 9.75 -14.08
CA ARG A 238 1.81 9.31 -13.79
C ARG A 238 2.74 9.64 -14.96
N ALA A 239 3.95 10.02 -14.60
CA ALA A 239 5.02 10.22 -15.55
C ALA A 239 5.65 8.87 -15.94
N TYR A 240 6.03 8.74 -17.20
CA TYR A 240 6.63 7.56 -17.79
C TYR A 240 8.05 7.87 -18.27
N LEU A 241 9.01 7.03 -17.90
CA LEU A 241 10.39 7.11 -18.36
C LEU A 241 10.72 6.07 -19.44
N GLY A 242 10.17 4.86 -19.33
CA GLY A 242 10.41 3.79 -20.29
C GLY A 242 11.70 3.01 -20.03
N LEU A 243 11.87 2.51 -18.81
CA LEU A 243 12.98 1.65 -18.42
C LEU A 243 12.49 0.44 -17.63
N VAL A 244 13.22 -0.66 -17.74
CA VAL A 244 13.12 -1.83 -16.87
C VAL A 244 14.34 -1.84 -15.96
N SER A 245 14.16 -2.06 -14.69
CA SER A 245 15.23 -1.93 -13.70
C SER A 245 15.12 -2.93 -12.57
N THR A 246 16.25 -3.18 -11.91
CA THR A 246 16.34 -4.06 -10.73
C THR A 246 17.23 -3.40 -9.67
N PRO A 247 16.86 -3.47 -8.38
CA PRO A 247 17.72 -3.00 -7.31
C PRO A 247 18.95 -3.90 -7.19
N ILE A 248 20.11 -3.31 -7.00
CA ILE A 248 21.36 -4.02 -6.73
C ILE A 248 22.15 -3.37 -5.60
N PRO A 249 22.87 -4.14 -4.77
CA PRO A 249 23.83 -3.59 -3.84
C PRO A 249 25.00 -2.93 -4.59
N LEU A 250 25.51 -1.84 -4.03
CA LEU A 250 26.71 -1.16 -4.54
C LEU A 250 27.97 -1.81 -4.00
N ASP A 251 29.03 -1.85 -4.80
CA ASP A 251 30.34 -2.25 -4.33
C ASP A 251 30.91 -1.22 -3.33
N ALA A 252 31.91 -1.66 -2.54
CA ALA A 252 32.50 -0.81 -1.48
C ALA A 252 33.00 0.53 -1.99
N SER A 253 33.55 0.59 -3.22
CA SER A 253 34.07 1.81 -3.82
C SER A 253 32.96 2.77 -4.21
N ALA A 254 31.85 2.27 -4.73
CA ALA A 254 30.66 3.04 -5.05
C ALA A 254 29.96 3.55 -3.77
N VAL A 255 29.89 2.71 -2.70
CA VAL A 255 29.36 3.13 -1.39
C VAL A 255 30.14 4.33 -0.84
N VAL A 256 31.46 4.27 -0.87
CA VAL A 256 32.32 5.38 -0.38
C VAL A 256 32.08 6.66 -1.19
N ARG A 257 31.95 6.54 -2.52
CA ARG A 257 31.77 7.71 -3.40
C ARG A 257 30.38 8.34 -3.31
N THR A 258 29.35 7.52 -3.14
CA THR A 258 27.95 7.96 -3.29
C THR A 258 27.23 8.11 -1.95
N GLY A 259 27.72 7.46 -0.89
CA GLY A 259 27.06 7.36 0.40
C GLY A 259 25.81 6.46 0.39
N GLN A 260 25.57 5.73 -0.72
CA GLN A 260 24.42 4.83 -0.88
C GLN A 260 24.90 3.37 -0.84
N LYS A 261 24.08 2.48 -0.27
CA LYS A 261 24.37 1.05 -0.21
C LYS A 261 23.79 0.29 -1.41
N GLU A 262 22.78 0.85 -2.05
CA GLU A 262 22.02 0.26 -3.15
C GLU A 262 21.80 1.29 -4.25
N GLY A 263 21.58 0.81 -5.47
CA GLY A 263 21.20 1.59 -6.63
C GLY A 263 20.26 0.79 -7.54
N LEU A 264 19.66 1.47 -8.50
CA LEU A 264 18.71 0.88 -9.42
C LEU A 264 19.37 0.63 -10.78
N ARG A 265 19.71 -0.64 -11.07
CA ARG A 265 20.34 -1.04 -12.33
C ARG A 265 19.31 -1.05 -13.45
N VAL A 266 19.61 -0.34 -14.53
CA VAL A 266 18.83 -0.38 -15.76
C VAL A 266 19.11 -1.70 -16.49
N VAL A 267 18.06 -2.49 -16.69
CA VAL A 267 18.12 -3.78 -17.42
C VAL A 267 17.80 -3.56 -18.88
N GLU A 268 16.78 -2.73 -19.15
CA GLU A 268 16.31 -2.44 -20.51
C GLU A 268 15.86 -0.98 -20.60
N VAL A 269 16.05 -0.36 -21.74
CA VAL A 269 15.53 0.95 -22.11
C VAL A 269 14.59 0.77 -23.29
N ILE A 270 13.35 1.23 -23.15
CA ILE A 270 12.32 1.08 -24.18
C ILE A 270 12.61 2.06 -25.32
N ALA A 271 12.61 1.55 -26.55
CA ALA A 271 12.85 2.34 -27.75
C ALA A 271 11.83 3.50 -27.88
N GLY A 272 12.29 4.69 -28.26
CA GLY A 272 11.48 5.90 -28.38
C GLY A 272 11.03 6.52 -27.06
N SER A 273 11.47 5.96 -25.92
CA SER A 273 11.07 6.45 -24.61
C SER A 273 11.87 7.69 -24.15
N PRO A 274 11.35 8.45 -23.16
CA PRO A 274 12.11 9.52 -22.51
C PRO A 274 13.46 9.09 -21.94
N ALA A 275 13.58 7.85 -21.45
CA ALA A 275 14.84 7.28 -20.98
C ALA A 275 15.86 7.16 -22.11
N GLU A 276 15.47 6.59 -23.26
CA GLU A 276 16.36 6.49 -24.43
C GLU A 276 16.79 7.88 -24.92
N LEU A 277 15.83 8.80 -25.07
CA LEU A 277 16.09 10.16 -25.53
C LEU A 277 17.03 10.93 -24.59
N SER A 278 17.06 10.60 -23.31
CA SER A 278 17.99 11.18 -22.33
C SER A 278 19.39 10.60 -22.40
N GLY A 279 19.60 9.54 -23.20
CA GLY A 279 20.86 8.83 -23.29
C GLY A 279 21.10 7.81 -22.18
N LEU A 280 20.05 7.40 -21.44
CA LEU A 280 20.12 6.30 -20.51
C LEU A 280 20.36 4.99 -21.26
N GLN A 281 21.19 4.11 -20.70
CA GLN A 281 21.60 2.86 -21.36
C GLN A 281 21.40 1.65 -20.44
N PRO A 282 21.15 0.46 -21.01
CA PRO A 282 21.24 -0.76 -20.25
C PRO A 282 22.62 -0.91 -19.58
N GLY A 283 22.63 -1.31 -18.32
CA GLY A 283 23.82 -1.39 -17.49
C GLY A 283 24.09 -0.16 -16.62
N ASP A 284 23.50 1.00 -16.93
CA ASP A 284 23.56 2.17 -16.05
C ASP A 284 23.00 1.85 -14.66
N LEU A 285 23.58 2.46 -13.65
CA LEU A 285 23.13 2.36 -12.30
C LEU A 285 22.57 3.71 -11.84
N VAL A 286 21.24 3.85 -11.80
CA VAL A 286 20.59 5.06 -11.32
C VAL A 286 20.80 5.17 -9.81
N LEU A 287 21.44 6.26 -9.40
CA LEU A 287 21.74 6.57 -8.01
C LEU A 287 20.80 7.64 -7.46
N ARG A 288 20.48 8.64 -8.28
CA ARG A 288 19.59 9.74 -7.90
C ARG A 288 18.66 10.12 -9.02
N ALA A 289 17.46 10.56 -8.65
CA ALA A 289 16.50 11.21 -9.53
C ALA A 289 15.93 12.43 -8.82
N GLN A 290 15.84 13.58 -9.49
CA GLN A 290 15.41 14.85 -8.89
C GLN A 290 16.20 15.18 -7.60
N GLY A 291 17.50 14.87 -7.55
CA GLY A 291 18.38 15.07 -6.40
C GLY A 291 18.13 14.09 -5.23
N ARG A 292 17.12 13.23 -5.27
CA ARG A 292 16.82 12.24 -4.24
C ARG A 292 17.49 10.91 -4.55
N ALA A 293 17.90 10.18 -3.51
CA ALA A 293 18.46 8.85 -3.65
C ALA A 293 17.43 7.87 -4.21
N VAL A 294 17.86 7.02 -5.14
CA VAL A 294 17.04 5.96 -5.76
C VAL A 294 17.74 4.64 -5.50
N SER A 295 17.09 3.74 -4.76
CA SER A 295 17.57 2.39 -4.46
C SER A 295 16.64 1.29 -4.98
N SER A 296 15.42 1.64 -5.38
CA SER A 296 14.42 0.71 -5.88
C SER A 296 13.54 1.34 -6.97
N ALA A 297 12.85 0.52 -7.75
CA ALA A 297 11.85 0.99 -8.72
C ALA A 297 10.79 1.86 -8.05
N GLU A 298 10.34 1.46 -6.85
CA GLU A 298 9.39 2.20 -6.03
C GLU A 298 9.89 3.61 -5.67
N SER A 299 11.16 3.74 -5.23
CA SER A 299 11.75 5.05 -4.92
C SER A 299 11.77 5.98 -6.13
N LEU A 300 11.96 5.44 -7.34
CA LEU A 300 11.87 6.18 -8.59
C LEU A 300 10.41 6.53 -8.93
N GLN A 301 9.49 5.58 -8.79
CA GLN A 301 8.07 5.78 -9.10
C GLN A 301 7.41 6.84 -8.20
N LYS A 302 7.83 6.94 -6.92
CA LYS A 302 7.39 8.01 -5.99
C LYS A 302 7.73 9.43 -6.48
N LEU A 303 8.61 9.56 -7.48
CA LEU A 303 8.97 10.84 -8.11
C LEU A 303 8.25 11.08 -9.45
N LEU A 304 7.62 10.05 -10.02
CA LEU A 304 7.02 10.06 -11.35
C LEU A 304 5.49 10.29 -11.30
N PHE A 305 5.07 11.38 -10.69
CA PHE A 305 3.68 11.85 -10.69
C PHE A 305 3.45 12.94 -11.75
N ALA A 306 2.24 13.46 -11.78
CA ALA A 306 1.76 14.44 -12.77
C ALA A 306 2.72 15.64 -12.96
N GLU A 307 3.36 16.09 -11.89
CA GLU A 307 4.26 17.25 -11.89
C GLU A 307 5.58 17.00 -12.64
N ALA A 308 5.93 15.73 -12.87
CA ALA A 308 7.11 15.37 -13.65
C ALA A 308 6.83 15.24 -15.15
N ILE A 309 5.57 15.26 -15.58
CA ILE A 309 5.18 15.10 -16.99
C ILE A 309 5.58 16.35 -17.78
N GLY A 310 6.44 16.17 -18.78
CA GLY A 310 6.91 17.26 -19.64
C GLY A 310 7.97 18.16 -19.02
N GLU A 311 8.36 17.90 -17.76
CA GLU A 311 9.34 18.72 -17.04
C GLU A 311 10.74 18.07 -17.05
N PRO A 312 11.82 18.87 -16.99
CA PRO A 312 13.17 18.33 -16.84
C PRO A 312 13.31 17.47 -15.60
N PHE A 313 13.74 16.22 -15.80
CA PHE A 313 13.89 15.21 -14.76
C PHE A 313 15.34 14.77 -14.66
N PRO A 314 16.16 15.43 -13.81
CA PRO A 314 17.59 15.12 -13.68
C PRO A 314 17.77 13.74 -13.04
N LEU A 315 18.66 12.95 -13.68
CA LEU A 315 19.10 11.65 -13.24
C LEU A 315 20.62 11.67 -13.01
N THR A 316 21.06 11.09 -11.91
CA THR A 316 22.48 10.83 -11.67
C THR A 316 22.70 9.32 -11.79
N VAL A 317 23.51 8.91 -12.76
CA VAL A 317 23.83 7.50 -12.99
C VAL A 317 25.32 7.23 -12.82
N LEU A 318 25.65 5.99 -12.47
CA LEU A 318 27.01 5.47 -12.53
C LEU A 318 27.12 4.60 -13.77
N ARG A 319 28.03 4.97 -14.70
CA ARG A 319 28.33 4.28 -15.95
C ARG A 319 29.85 4.08 -16.04
N ASP A 320 30.32 2.86 -16.19
CA ASP A 320 31.74 2.50 -16.28
C ASP A 320 32.60 3.14 -15.16
N GLY A 321 32.05 3.13 -13.93
CA GLY A 321 32.72 3.69 -12.75
C GLY A 321 32.70 5.23 -12.68
N LYS A 322 32.10 5.93 -13.63
CA LYS A 322 31.99 7.41 -13.68
C LYS A 322 30.56 7.87 -13.40
N THR A 323 30.44 8.96 -12.66
CA THR A 323 29.13 9.60 -12.45
C THR A 323 28.78 10.43 -13.69
N VAL A 324 27.60 10.18 -14.26
CA VAL A 324 27.04 10.90 -15.41
C VAL A 324 25.73 11.56 -14.98
N GLN A 325 25.54 12.81 -15.42
CA GLN A 325 24.28 13.53 -15.25
C GLN A 325 23.50 13.46 -16.55
N LEU A 326 22.25 13.01 -16.47
CA LEU A 326 21.32 12.95 -17.58
C LEU A 326 20.09 13.79 -17.25
N ILE A 327 19.40 14.30 -18.26
CA ILE A 327 18.11 14.97 -18.09
C ILE A 327 17.12 14.27 -19.01
N ALA A 328 16.16 13.57 -18.39
CA ALA A 328 15.01 13.02 -19.11
C ALA A 328 13.86 14.03 -19.08
N VAL A 329 12.93 13.91 -20.02
CA VAL A 329 11.65 14.63 -20.00
C VAL A 329 10.54 13.59 -20.04
N PRO A 330 10.02 13.17 -18.88
CA PRO A 330 9.02 12.11 -18.82
C PRO A 330 7.74 12.46 -19.58
N SER A 331 7.17 11.51 -20.29
CA SER A 331 5.85 11.62 -20.90
C SER A 331 4.73 11.17 -19.95
N GLU A 332 3.47 11.44 -20.25
CA GLU A 332 2.36 10.86 -19.49
C GLU A 332 2.26 9.36 -19.78
N MET A 333 2.14 8.55 -18.72
CA MET A 333 1.90 7.12 -18.83
C MET A 333 0.52 6.87 -19.47
N SER A 334 0.49 6.19 -20.60
CA SER A 334 -0.77 5.79 -21.24
C SER A 334 -1.51 4.79 -20.35
N GLN A 335 -2.77 5.06 -20.06
CA GLN A 335 -3.65 4.06 -19.44
C GLN A 335 -4.03 3.03 -20.52
N GLN A 336 -3.52 1.83 -20.42
CA GLN A 336 -3.98 0.69 -21.23
C GLN A 336 -5.21 0.03 -20.60
#